data_c258f8af5c8e06e99cb85ea1b84e33c0
#
_entry.id   c258f8af5c8e06e99cb85ea1b84e33c0
#
_cell.length_a   1.000
_cell.length_b   1.000
_cell.length_c   1.000
_cell.angle_alpha   90.00
_cell.angle_beta   90.00
_cell.angle_gamma   90.00
#
_symmetry.space_group_name_H-M   'P 1'
#
loop_
_entity.id
_entity.type
_entity.pdbx_description
1 polymer ?
#
loop_
_entity_poly.entity_id
_entity_poly.type
_entity_poly.pdbx_seq_one_letter_code
_entity_poly.pdbx_strand_id
1 'polypeptide(L)'
;MKICIVGPSGAGKTTIAKNLAEELKISTHAFDEVYWNLNGIEFVKNSEETIALGINKISLQESWIVEGAYDKRLLPLLLECSLILKMEVPFYLRTIRLLQRYLKSVVKGKRPKETLKNTIELIQFSYSFDKRLEKFLSSNTQLSKKVISVRGFSSAINVIQTNLK
;
A
#
# COMPACT_ATOMS: atom_id res chain seq x y z
N MET A 1 4.08 -1.25 17.71
CA MET A 1 4.84 -0.98 16.46
C MET A 1 3.86 -0.68 15.33
N LYS A 2 3.94 0.51 14.69
CA LYS A 2 2.99 0.95 13.65
C LYS A 2 3.76 1.31 12.38
N ILE A 3 3.50 0.61 11.27
CA ILE A 3 4.29 0.71 10.03
C ILE A 3 3.34 0.97 8.85
N CYS A 4 3.66 1.95 8.01
CA CYS A 4 3.01 2.15 6.71
C CYS A 4 3.94 1.69 5.57
N ILE A 5 3.39 0.97 4.59
CA ILE A 5 4.10 0.58 3.37
C ILE A 5 3.41 1.26 2.20
N VAL A 6 4.10 2.22 1.59
CA VAL A 6 3.56 3.04 0.50
C VAL A 6 4.32 2.80 -0.81
N GLY A 7 3.62 2.96 -1.90
CA GLY A 7 4.23 2.80 -3.22
C GLY A 7 3.19 2.56 -4.32
N PRO A 8 3.61 2.57 -5.58
CA PRO A 8 2.73 2.40 -6.72
C PRO A 8 2.13 0.99 -6.83
N SER A 9 1.11 0.86 -7.68
CA SER A 9 0.58 -0.45 -8.06
C SER A 9 1.66 -1.31 -8.72
N GLY A 10 1.68 -2.60 -8.42
CA GLY A 10 2.71 -3.53 -8.91
C GLY A 10 4.04 -3.51 -8.15
N ALA A 11 4.23 -2.64 -7.15
CA ALA A 11 5.46 -2.59 -6.36
C ALA A 11 5.64 -3.78 -5.40
N GLY A 12 4.60 -4.57 -5.12
CA GLY A 12 4.68 -5.74 -4.24
C GLY A 12 4.43 -5.44 -2.76
N LYS A 13 3.79 -4.31 -2.45
CA LYS A 13 3.45 -3.89 -1.08
C LYS A 13 2.74 -4.98 -0.28
N THR A 14 1.66 -5.53 -0.85
CA THR A 14 0.85 -6.58 -0.19
C THR A 14 1.66 -7.82 0.16
N THR A 15 2.56 -8.25 -0.73
CA THR A 15 3.43 -9.40 -0.47
C THR A 15 4.39 -9.11 0.68
N ILE A 16 5.02 -7.94 0.65
CA ILE A 16 5.96 -7.54 1.71
C ILE A 16 5.23 -7.34 3.04
N ALA A 17 4.05 -6.71 3.03
CA ALA A 17 3.24 -6.52 4.23
C ALA A 17 2.88 -7.85 4.89
N LYS A 18 2.45 -8.84 4.11
CA LYS A 18 2.13 -10.19 4.63
C LYS A 18 3.37 -10.87 5.22
N ASN A 19 4.48 -10.89 4.51
CA ASN A 19 5.72 -11.52 5.00
C ASN A 19 6.23 -10.83 6.28
N LEU A 20 6.16 -9.49 6.35
CA LEU A 20 6.52 -8.76 7.56
C LEU A 20 5.55 -9.04 8.72
N ALA A 21 4.25 -9.14 8.43
CA ALA A 21 3.24 -9.46 9.43
C ALA A 21 3.47 -10.85 10.05
N GLU A 22 3.81 -11.83 9.24
CA GLU A 22 4.17 -13.19 9.68
C GLU A 22 5.44 -13.19 10.54
N GLU A 23 6.49 -12.52 10.08
CA GLU A 23 7.78 -12.44 10.78
C GLU A 23 7.68 -11.70 12.11
N LEU A 24 6.94 -10.58 12.14
CA LEU A 24 6.81 -9.71 13.31
C LEU A 24 5.63 -10.10 14.22
N LYS A 25 4.77 -11.04 13.79
CA LYS A 25 3.54 -11.48 14.48
C LYS A 25 2.58 -10.32 14.79
N ILE A 26 2.41 -9.41 13.84
CA ILE A 26 1.51 -8.25 13.94
C ILE A 26 0.48 -8.26 12.81
N SER A 27 -0.66 -7.58 13.04
CA SER A 27 -1.73 -7.50 12.04
C SER A 27 -1.32 -6.68 10.82
N THR A 28 -1.83 -7.06 9.64
CA THR A 28 -1.67 -6.29 8.40
C THR A 28 -3.03 -5.94 7.80
N HIS A 29 -3.12 -4.74 7.26
CA HIS A 29 -4.33 -4.18 6.65
C HIS A 29 -3.99 -3.58 5.28
N ALA A 30 -4.75 -3.95 4.26
CA ALA A 30 -4.69 -3.28 2.97
C ALA A 30 -5.61 -2.05 3.00
N PHE A 31 -5.08 -0.85 2.75
CA PHE A 31 -5.91 0.36 2.69
C PHE A 31 -6.98 0.28 1.61
N ASP A 32 -6.69 -0.44 0.53
CA ASP A 32 -7.67 -0.67 -0.53
C ASP A 32 -8.93 -1.39 -0.02
N GLU A 33 -8.83 -2.26 1.01
CA GLU A 33 -9.99 -2.93 1.64
C GLU A 33 -10.83 -1.96 2.49
N VAL A 34 -10.22 -0.91 3.03
CA VAL A 34 -10.94 0.16 3.74
C VAL A 34 -11.56 1.14 2.75
N TYR A 35 -10.90 1.39 1.63
CA TYR A 35 -11.30 2.36 0.64
C TYR A 35 -12.41 1.86 -0.30
N TRP A 36 -12.35 0.60 -0.72
CA TRP A 36 -13.27 -0.01 -1.67
C TRP A 36 -14.22 -1.00 -1.01
N ASN A 37 -15.48 -0.96 -1.40
CA ASN A 37 -16.39 -2.06 -1.13
C ASN A 37 -16.07 -3.23 -2.07
N LEU A 38 -15.46 -4.27 -1.53
CA LEU A 38 -15.03 -5.43 -2.30
C LEU A 38 -16.11 -6.53 -2.40
N ASN A 39 -17.27 -6.32 -1.80
CA ASN A 39 -18.37 -7.31 -1.80
C ASN A 39 -19.21 -7.27 -3.09
N GLY A 40 -19.00 -6.28 -3.96
CA GLY A 40 -19.73 -6.08 -5.20
C GLY A 40 -19.08 -6.74 -6.42
N ILE A 41 -19.76 -6.65 -7.55
CA ILE A 41 -19.23 -7.05 -8.87
C ILE A 41 -18.20 -6.03 -9.38
N GLU A 42 -18.36 -4.78 -8.98
CA GLU A 42 -17.51 -3.64 -9.34
C GLU A 42 -16.87 -3.01 -8.11
N PHE A 43 -15.76 -2.31 -8.34
CA PHE A 43 -15.10 -1.51 -7.29
C PHE A 43 -15.93 -0.25 -7.02
N VAL A 44 -16.66 -0.25 -5.91
CA VAL A 44 -17.42 0.92 -5.44
C VAL A 44 -16.67 1.51 -4.24
N LYS A 45 -16.43 2.82 -4.28
CA LYS A 45 -15.80 3.52 -3.16
C LYS A 45 -16.72 3.51 -1.94
N ASN A 46 -16.20 3.19 -0.77
CA ASN A 46 -16.89 3.32 0.51
C ASN A 46 -17.20 4.80 0.84
N SER A 47 -18.22 5.03 1.65
CA SER A 47 -18.51 6.37 2.16
C SER A 47 -17.34 6.91 3.00
N GLU A 48 -17.20 8.23 3.09
CA GLU A 48 -16.15 8.86 3.91
C GLU A 48 -16.26 8.43 5.39
N GLU A 49 -17.48 8.23 5.90
CA GLU A 49 -17.73 7.71 7.25
C GLU A 49 -17.20 6.30 7.42
N THR A 50 -17.48 5.41 6.48
CA THR A 50 -16.99 4.02 6.50
C THR A 50 -15.46 3.97 6.46
N ILE A 51 -14.84 4.83 5.63
CA ILE A 51 -13.39 4.95 5.54
C ILE A 51 -12.82 5.46 6.87
N ALA A 52 -13.41 6.49 7.47
CA ALA A 52 -12.99 7.05 8.74
C ALA A 52 -13.10 6.03 9.88
N LEU A 53 -14.19 5.25 9.93
CA LEU A 53 -14.37 4.17 10.90
C LEU A 53 -13.31 3.07 10.72
N GLY A 54 -13.01 2.69 9.49
CA GLY A 54 -11.96 1.72 9.18
C GLY A 54 -10.57 2.18 9.63
N ILE A 55 -10.23 3.44 9.35
CA ILE A 55 -8.98 4.07 9.79
C ILE A 55 -8.91 4.08 11.33
N ASN A 56 -9.98 4.50 12.01
CA ASN A 56 -10.04 4.54 13.47
C ASN A 56 -9.85 3.14 14.09
N LYS A 57 -10.50 2.14 13.52
CA LYS A 57 -10.36 0.73 13.97
C LYS A 57 -8.91 0.22 13.87
N ILE A 58 -8.19 0.61 12.83
CA ILE A 58 -6.77 0.27 12.67
C ILE A 58 -5.92 1.06 13.68
N SER A 59 -6.15 2.35 13.81
CA SER A 59 -5.41 3.26 14.68
C SER A 59 -5.45 2.83 16.16
N LEU A 60 -6.59 2.32 16.63
CA LEU A 60 -6.76 1.82 18.01
C LEU A 60 -5.96 0.56 18.33
N GLN A 61 -5.41 -0.14 17.34
CA GLN A 61 -4.57 -1.30 17.59
C GLN A 61 -3.18 -0.85 18.08
N GLU A 62 -2.61 -1.61 18.98
CA GLU A 62 -1.27 -1.32 19.53
C GLU A 62 -0.17 -1.46 18.49
N SER A 63 -0.32 -2.43 17.59
CA SER A 63 0.64 -2.73 16.53
C SER A 63 -0.06 -3.09 15.23
N TRP A 64 0.41 -2.53 14.10
CA TRP A 64 -0.15 -2.82 12.79
C TRP A 64 0.82 -2.50 11.65
N ILE A 65 0.59 -3.15 10.51
CA ILE A 65 1.15 -2.79 9.21
C ILE A 65 -0.01 -2.37 8.30
N VAL A 66 0.04 -1.17 7.74
CA VAL A 66 -0.91 -0.73 6.71
C VAL A 66 -0.18 -0.57 5.40
N GLU A 67 -0.68 -1.20 4.34
CA GLU A 67 -0.14 -1.06 3.00
C GLU A 67 -1.14 -0.41 2.05
N GLY A 68 -0.66 0.40 1.13
CA GLY A 68 -1.53 1.00 0.12
C GLY A 68 -0.83 1.94 -0.83
N ALA A 69 -1.55 2.32 -1.89
CA ALA A 69 -1.21 3.50 -2.65
C ALA A 69 -1.55 4.72 -1.79
N TYR A 70 -0.69 5.75 -1.87
CA TYR A 70 -0.93 6.99 -1.14
C TYR A 70 -2.27 7.63 -1.55
N ASP A 71 -3.06 7.95 -0.53
CA ASP A 71 -4.24 8.81 -0.61
C ASP A 71 -4.25 9.76 0.60
N LYS A 72 -4.83 10.95 0.46
CA LYS A 72 -4.94 11.93 1.55
C LYS A 72 -5.65 11.36 2.80
N ARG A 73 -6.55 10.40 2.60
CA ARG A 73 -7.29 9.74 3.69
C ARG A 73 -6.41 8.82 4.52
N LEU A 74 -5.29 8.34 3.96
CA LEU A 74 -4.29 7.57 4.69
C LEU A 74 -3.44 8.46 5.63
N LEU A 75 -3.52 9.79 5.50
CA LEU A 75 -2.72 10.73 6.27
C LEU A 75 -2.78 10.50 7.79
N PRO A 76 -3.93 10.22 8.42
CA PRO A 76 -3.95 9.96 9.87
C PRO A 76 -3.04 8.79 10.28
N LEU A 77 -3.07 7.69 9.54
CA LEU A 77 -2.21 6.53 9.80
C LEU A 77 -0.73 6.81 9.49
N LEU A 78 -0.45 7.61 8.45
CA LEU A 78 0.93 8.05 8.14
C LEU A 78 1.52 8.96 9.23
N LEU A 79 0.70 9.81 9.84
CA LEU A 79 1.13 10.65 10.95
C LEU A 79 1.37 9.84 12.23
N GLU A 80 0.57 8.82 12.45
CA GLU A 80 0.62 7.98 13.65
C GLU A 80 1.71 6.90 13.58
N CYS A 81 2.05 6.40 12.40
CA CYS A 81 3.05 5.34 12.26
C CYS A 81 4.45 5.82 12.69
N SER A 82 5.24 4.86 13.17
CA SER A 82 6.64 5.09 13.56
C SER A 82 7.57 5.07 12.34
N LEU A 83 7.19 4.36 11.27
CA LEU A 83 8.02 4.15 10.09
C LEU A 83 7.17 4.08 8.82
N ILE A 84 7.64 4.73 7.76
CA ILE A 84 7.05 4.66 6.42
C ILE A 84 8.05 4.00 5.47
N LEU A 85 7.74 2.79 5.03
CA LEU A 85 8.53 2.09 4.02
C LEU A 85 8.04 2.48 2.61
N LYS A 86 8.85 3.26 1.90
CA LYS A 86 8.58 3.65 0.50
C LYS A 86 9.15 2.58 -0.44
N MET A 87 8.27 1.91 -1.18
CA MET A 87 8.67 0.87 -2.14
C MET A 87 9.30 1.48 -3.39
N GLU A 88 10.56 1.17 -3.65
CA GLU A 88 11.30 1.55 -4.86
C GLU A 88 11.44 0.35 -5.79
N VAL A 89 10.59 0.29 -6.80
CA VAL A 89 10.61 -0.76 -7.82
C VAL A 89 10.59 -0.12 -9.20
N PRO A 90 11.51 -0.49 -10.11
CA PRO A 90 11.54 0.05 -11.46
C PRO A 90 10.21 -0.08 -12.20
N PHE A 91 9.85 0.93 -12.98
CA PHE A 91 8.55 1.01 -13.66
C PHE A 91 8.29 -0.21 -14.55
N TYR A 92 9.28 -0.69 -15.30
CA TYR A 92 9.13 -1.85 -16.17
C TYR A 92 8.76 -3.13 -15.41
N LEU A 93 9.34 -3.36 -14.22
CA LEU A 93 8.98 -4.51 -13.38
C LEU A 93 7.55 -4.40 -12.85
N ARG A 94 7.12 -3.19 -12.48
CA ARG A 94 5.74 -2.95 -12.05
C ARG A 94 4.75 -3.24 -13.19
N THR A 95 5.06 -2.79 -14.39
CA THR A 95 4.26 -3.04 -15.59
C THR A 95 4.12 -4.52 -15.88
N ILE A 96 5.23 -5.28 -15.87
CA ILE A 96 5.21 -6.74 -16.07
C ILE A 96 4.32 -7.41 -15.02
N ARG A 97 4.45 -7.04 -13.75
CA ARG A 97 3.63 -7.61 -12.66
C ARG A 97 2.14 -7.29 -12.81
N LEU A 98 1.77 -6.09 -13.24
CA LEU A 98 0.39 -5.69 -13.50
C LEU A 98 -0.21 -6.50 -14.65
N LEU A 99 0.53 -6.68 -15.74
CA LEU A 99 0.11 -7.52 -16.87
C LEU A 99 -0.05 -8.99 -16.46
N GLN A 100 0.90 -9.54 -15.71
CA GLN A 100 0.80 -10.90 -15.18
C GLN A 100 -0.42 -11.08 -14.25
N ARG A 101 -0.74 -10.06 -13.42
CA ARG A 101 -1.90 -10.07 -12.54
C ARG A 101 -3.19 -10.10 -13.36
N TYR A 102 -3.29 -9.26 -14.40
CA TYR A 102 -4.40 -9.28 -15.34
C TYR A 102 -4.58 -10.67 -15.99
N LEU A 103 -3.53 -11.25 -16.56
CA LEU A 103 -3.60 -12.56 -17.19
C LEU A 103 -4.06 -13.64 -16.20
N LYS A 104 -3.52 -13.64 -14.98
CA LYS A 104 -3.97 -14.56 -13.91
C LYS A 104 -5.43 -14.35 -13.52
N SER A 105 -5.91 -13.10 -13.50
CA SER A 105 -7.30 -12.75 -13.20
C SER A 105 -8.26 -13.30 -14.28
N VAL A 106 -7.90 -13.16 -15.55
CA VAL A 106 -8.66 -13.69 -16.67
C VAL A 106 -8.77 -15.22 -16.60
N VAL A 107 -7.63 -15.90 -16.39
CA VAL A 107 -7.58 -17.37 -16.32
C VAL A 107 -8.34 -17.91 -15.11
N LYS A 108 -8.25 -17.25 -13.95
CA LYS A 108 -8.87 -17.74 -12.69
C LYS A 108 -10.31 -17.28 -12.49
N GLY A 109 -10.88 -16.47 -13.39
CA GLY A 109 -12.25 -15.97 -13.27
C GLY A 109 -12.51 -15.17 -11.99
N LYS A 110 -11.50 -14.47 -11.42
CA LYS A 110 -11.64 -13.70 -10.17
C LYS A 110 -12.67 -12.59 -10.28
N ARG A 111 -13.36 -12.33 -9.18
CA ARG A 111 -14.25 -11.16 -9.02
C ARG A 111 -13.70 -10.26 -7.89
N PRO A 112 -13.75 -8.94 -8.01
CA PRO A 112 -14.11 -8.18 -9.23
C PRO A 112 -13.14 -8.45 -10.38
N LYS A 113 -13.65 -8.42 -11.61
CA LYS A 113 -12.84 -8.72 -12.82
C LYS A 113 -11.85 -7.59 -13.07
N GLU A 114 -10.58 -7.91 -13.15
CA GLU A 114 -9.60 -6.99 -13.72
C GLU A 114 -9.81 -6.93 -15.23
N THR A 115 -10.09 -5.76 -15.76
CA THR A 115 -10.20 -5.51 -17.19
C THR A 115 -8.88 -5.00 -17.76
N LEU A 116 -8.66 -5.19 -19.05
CA LEU A 116 -7.49 -4.63 -19.73
C LEU A 116 -7.44 -3.10 -19.58
N LYS A 117 -8.61 -2.43 -19.66
CA LYS A 117 -8.73 -0.99 -19.45
C LYS A 117 -8.22 -0.59 -18.05
N ASN A 118 -8.72 -1.23 -17.00
CA ASN A 118 -8.27 -0.95 -15.62
C ASN A 118 -6.78 -1.22 -15.44
N THR A 119 -6.23 -2.24 -16.11
CA THR A 119 -4.80 -2.54 -16.07
C THR A 119 -3.96 -1.44 -16.70
N ILE A 120 -4.39 -0.91 -17.86
CA ILE A 120 -3.73 0.22 -18.52
C ILE A 120 -3.79 1.48 -17.65
N GLU A 121 -4.95 1.77 -17.06
CA GLU A 121 -5.13 2.90 -16.13
C GLU A 121 -4.19 2.78 -14.91
N LEU A 122 -4.04 1.59 -14.37
CA LEU A 122 -3.10 1.31 -13.26
C LEU A 122 -1.64 1.49 -13.68
N ILE A 123 -1.27 1.11 -14.90
CA ILE A 123 0.08 1.33 -15.44
C ILE A 123 0.35 2.84 -15.60
N GLN A 124 -0.59 3.59 -16.18
CA GLN A 124 -0.48 5.05 -16.32
C GLN A 124 -0.41 5.75 -14.95
N PHE A 125 -1.26 5.34 -14.01
CA PHE A 125 -1.21 5.82 -12.64
C PHE A 125 0.15 5.53 -11.98
N SER A 126 0.65 4.31 -12.14
CA SER A 126 1.95 3.88 -11.60
C SER A 126 3.12 4.68 -12.15
N TYR A 127 3.06 5.13 -13.42
CA TYR A 127 4.10 5.94 -14.05
C TYR A 127 4.30 7.30 -13.36
N SER A 128 3.19 7.98 -13.06
CA SER A 128 3.23 9.31 -12.44
C SER A 128 3.25 9.28 -10.90
N PHE A 129 3.08 8.11 -10.30
CA PHE A 129 2.86 7.96 -8.86
C PHE A 129 4.07 8.37 -8.02
N ASP A 130 5.27 7.97 -8.43
CA ASP A 130 6.49 8.21 -7.65
C ASP A 130 6.70 9.71 -7.40
N LYS A 131 6.57 10.54 -8.43
CA LYS A 131 6.70 12.00 -8.33
C LYS A 131 5.65 12.62 -7.39
N ARG A 132 4.40 12.12 -7.46
CA ARG A 132 3.30 12.60 -6.61
C ARG A 132 3.50 12.21 -5.16
N LEU A 133 3.91 10.96 -4.92
CA LEU A 133 4.21 10.47 -3.57
C LEU A 133 5.38 11.25 -2.96
N GLU A 134 6.44 11.43 -3.72
CA GLU A 134 7.63 12.16 -3.27
C GLU A 134 7.31 13.62 -2.90
N LYS A 135 6.57 14.32 -3.77
CA LYS A 135 6.07 15.67 -3.48
C LYS A 135 5.23 15.70 -2.20
N PHE A 136 4.35 14.73 -2.00
CA PHE A 136 3.52 14.66 -0.80
C PHE A 136 4.33 14.40 0.47
N LEU A 137 5.22 13.42 0.44
CA LEU A 137 6.03 13.07 1.60
C LEU A 137 7.01 14.20 1.98
N SER A 138 7.59 14.88 0.99
CA SER A 138 8.51 16.01 1.22
C SER A 138 7.81 17.29 1.67
N SER A 139 6.54 17.48 1.30
CA SER A 139 5.76 18.65 1.75
C SER A 139 5.36 18.61 3.22
N ASN A 140 5.52 17.45 3.89
CA ASN A 140 5.21 17.29 5.30
C ASN A 140 6.46 16.84 6.06
N THR A 141 7.00 17.75 6.87
CA THR A 141 8.25 17.54 7.63
C THR A 141 8.15 16.37 8.62
N GLN A 142 6.96 16.09 9.16
CA GLN A 142 6.77 14.96 10.07
C GLN A 142 6.83 13.62 9.32
N LEU A 143 6.32 13.56 8.09
CA LEU A 143 6.37 12.36 7.26
C LEU A 143 7.77 12.12 6.71
N SER A 144 8.43 13.17 6.20
CA SER A 144 9.75 13.03 5.58
C SER A 144 10.81 12.41 6.50
N LYS A 145 10.71 12.67 7.81
CA LYS A 145 11.61 12.08 8.82
C LYS A 145 11.41 10.59 9.07
N LYS A 146 10.25 10.05 8.70
CA LYS A 146 9.88 8.64 8.94
C LYS A 146 10.02 7.77 7.69
N VAL A 147 10.33 8.36 6.53
CA VAL A 147 10.36 7.66 5.24
C VAL A 147 11.71 7.02 5.01
N ILE A 148 11.70 5.72 4.75
CA ILE A 148 12.89 4.98 4.31
C ILE A 148 12.53 4.18 3.06
N SER A 149 13.34 4.32 2.01
CA SER A 149 13.17 3.60 0.76
C SER A 149 13.62 2.14 0.89
N VAL A 150 12.80 1.22 0.37
CA VAL A 150 13.09 -0.22 0.38
C VAL A 150 12.79 -0.85 -0.97
N ARG A 151 13.54 -1.89 -1.35
CA ARG A 151 13.40 -2.57 -2.65
C ARG A 151 12.78 -3.96 -2.55
N GLY A 152 12.65 -4.50 -1.34
CA GLY A 152 12.14 -5.85 -1.10
C GLY A 152 12.09 -6.20 0.37
N PHE A 153 11.70 -7.45 0.66
CA PHE A 153 11.53 -7.94 2.04
C PHE A 153 12.80 -7.81 2.89
N SER A 154 13.95 -8.28 2.37
CA SER A 154 15.22 -8.24 3.13
C SER A 154 15.64 -6.81 3.51
N SER A 155 15.46 -5.84 2.62
CA SER A 155 15.73 -4.43 2.95
C SER A 155 14.72 -3.88 3.94
N ALA A 156 13.45 -4.28 3.85
CA ALA A 156 12.41 -3.83 4.75
C ALA A 156 12.63 -4.33 6.18
N ILE A 157 12.93 -5.63 6.35
CA ILE A 157 13.16 -6.21 7.69
C ILE A 157 14.41 -5.62 8.34
N ASN A 158 15.50 -5.43 7.58
CA ASN A 158 16.71 -4.79 8.09
C ASN A 158 16.43 -3.35 8.59
N VAL A 159 15.69 -2.58 7.81
CA VAL A 159 15.28 -1.21 8.20
C VAL A 159 14.47 -1.23 9.49
N ILE A 160 13.52 -2.14 9.63
CA ILE A 160 12.69 -2.28 10.83
C ILE A 160 13.55 -2.63 12.04
N GLN A 161 14.43 -3.62 11.91
CA GLN A 161 15.32 -4.06 12.99
C GLN A 161 16.29 -2.97 13.45
N THR A 162 16.69 -2.07 12.55
CA THR A 162 17.61 -0.97 12.87
C THR A 162 16.91 0.22 13.51
N ASN A 163 15.66 0.52 13.12
CA ASN A 163 14.99 1.77 13.51
C ASN A 163 13.94 1.60 14.60
N LEU A 164 13.50 0.37 14.91
CA LEU A 164 12.40 0.11 15.83
C LEU A 164 12.79 -0.86 16.97
N LYS A 165 14.08 -0.93 17.26
CA LYS A 165 14.61 -1.60 18.46
C LYS A 165 14.45 -0.70 19.68
#